data_6f428894a70b2d184bcb5600f579d971
#
_entry.id   6f428894a70b2d184bcb5600f579d971
#
_cell.length_a   1.000
_cell.length_b   1.000
_cell.length_c   1.000
_cell.angle_alpha   90.00
_cell.angle_beta   90.00
_cell.angle_gamma   90.00
#
_symmetry.space_group_name_H-M   'P 1'
#
loop_
_entity.id
_entity.type
_entity.pdbx_description
1 polymer ?
#
loop_
_entity_poly.entity_id
_entity_poly.type
_entity_poly.pdbx_seq_one_letter_code
_entity_poly.pdbx_strand_id
1 'polypeptide(L)'
;MAHTSAGGLRLHTQRLPGRGDGPTVVFLHGLVMDNLSSFYCTLAGPVSRAGHPVLLYDQRGHGRSERPPDGYDRDTAVADLTALLAALGLDRRPVHLVGNSYGGVLALHTALRRPDLVASLVLIDAQLTGDWVEDMTDTLSVAALGLEDSRLPEQLAALGRRKEARLAAGADALLNRTTLIEDLASATAFTARDFARLECPVLAVYGAHSELLPGARELARAAPDCELCVLPGVGHTVLNEATEGLCAAVLTRLGARAGAVAG
;
A
#
# COMPACT_ATOMS: atom_id res chain seq x y z
N MET A 1 17.93 -5.91 6.13
CA MET A 1 17.32 -4.66 5.64
C MET A 1 18.32 -4.01 4.70
N ALA A 2 17.91 -3.74 3.49
CA ALA A 2 18.79 -3.21 2.45
C ALA A 2 18.21 -1.91 1.87
N HIS A 3 19.06 -1.13 1.20
CA HIS A 3 18.61 -0.06 0.32
C HIS A 3 18.88 -0.46 -1.12
N THR A 4 17.95 -0.19 -1.99
CA THR A 4 18.05 -0.41 -3.44
C THR A 4 17.96 0.94 -4.14
N SER A 5 18.95 1.25 -4.98
CA SER A 5 18.89 2.41 -5.86
C SER A 5 18.07 2.05 -7.10
N ALA A 6 17.00 2.77 -7.34
CA ALA A 6 16.06 2.53 -8.44
C ALA A 6 15.53 3.86 -8.96
N GLY A 7 15.61 4.10 -10.27
CA GLY A 7 15.12 5.35 -10.89
C GLY A 7 15.75 6.64 -10.33
N GLY A 8 16.98 6.57 -9.80
CA GLY A 8 17.63 7.69 -9.14
C GLY A 8 17.24 7.89 -7.67
N LEU A 9 16.33 7.06 -7.14
CA LEU A 9 15.87 7.12 -5.75
C LEU A 9 16.44 5.96 -4.94
N ARG A 10 16.80 6.21 -3.68
CA ARG A 10 17.24 5.18 -2.74
C ARG A 10 16.06 4.70 -1.89
N LEU A 11 15.56 3.51 -2.19
CA LEU A 11 14.43 2.88 -1.51
C LEU A 11 14.90 1.87 -0.47
N HIS A 12 14.31 1.91 0.71
CA HIS A 12 14.51 0.91 1.76
C HIS A 12 13.65 -0.31 1.46
N THR A 13 14.27 -1.50 1.44
CA THR A 13 13.63 -2.74 1.03
C THR A 13 13.86 -3.87 2.03
N GLN A 14 12.91 -4.78 2.09
CA GLN A 14 13.02 -6.04 2.81
C GLN A 14 12.47 -7.16 1.91
N ARG A 15 13.24 -8.22 1.75
CA ARG A 15 12.82 -9.43 1.03
C ARG A 15 12.68 -10.60 1.99
N LEU A 16 11.63 -11.39 1.80
CA LEU A 16 11.51 -12.69 2.45
C LEU A 16 11.52 -13.78 1.36
N PRO A 17 12.23 -14.90 1.60
CA PRO A 17 12.29 -15.97 0.62
C PRO A 17 10.92 -16.68 0.52
N GLY A 18 10.57 -17.12 -0.68
CA GLY A 18 9.52 -18.12 -0.90
C GLY A 18 10.16 -19.47 -1.19
N ARG A 19 9.45 -20.56 -0.92
CA ARG A 19 9.90 -21.93 -1.27
C ARG A 19 9.43 -22.35 -2.68
N GLY A 20 8.57 -21.57 -3.31
CA GLY A 20 8.00 -21.84 -4.64
C GLY A 20 8.58 -20.92 -5.72
N ASP A 21 8.35 -21.31 -6.98
CA ASP A 21 8.71 -20.51 -8.16
C ASP A 21 7.60 -19.55 -8.60
N GLY A 22 6.62 -19.33 -7.73
CA GLY A 22 5.48 -18.43 -7.99
C GLY A 22 5.89 -16.97 -8.10
N PRO A 23 4.98 -16.11 -8.60
CA PRO A 23 5.20 -14.67 -8.66
C PRO A 23 5.52 -14.09 -7.28
N THR A 24 6.37 -13.07 -7.25
CA THR A 24 6.67 -12.32 -6.02
C THR A 24 5.44 -11.54 -5.57
N VAL A 25 5.16 -11.54 -4.28
CA VAL A 25 4.16 -10.68 -3.65
C VAL A 25 4.82 -9.39 -3.19
N VAL A 26 4.37 -8.26 -3.72
CA VAL A 26 4.87 -6.92 -3.39
C VAL A 26 3.84 -6.19 -2.56
N PHE A 27 4.25 -5.70 -1.41
CA PHE A 27 3.39 -4.97 -0.48
C PHE A 27 3.58 -3.46 -0.58
N LEU A 28 2.46 -2.73 -0.76
CA LEU A 28 2.38 -1.27 -0.81
C LEU A 28 1.62 -0.78 0.43
N HIS A 29 2.33 -0.13 1.33
CA HIS A 29 1.77 0.41 2.58
C HIS A 29 0.93 1.67 2.36
N GLY A 30 0.21 2.13 3.39
CA GLY A 30 -0.60 3.35 3.37
C GLY A 30 0.21 4.64 3.37
N LEU A 31 -0.47 5.77 3.50
CA LEU A 31 0.12 7.10 3.39
C LEU A 31 0.57 7.66 4.75
N VAL A 32 1.58 8.53 4.73
CA VAL A 32 2.09 9.39 5.83
C VAL A 32 2.59 8.61 7.05
N MET A 33 1.72 8.08 7.87
CA MET A 33 2.07 7.42 9.16
C MET A 33 2.35 5.93 9.00
N ASP A 34 2.51 5.43 7.77
CA ASP A 34 2.72 4.04 7.45
C ASP A 34 4.11 3.80 6.82
N ASN A 35 4.54 2.55 6.80
CA ASN A 35 5.78 2.09 6.18
C ASN A 35 5.74 0.55 6.03
N LEU A 36 6.76 -0.04 5.44
CA LEU A 36 6.83 -1.49 5.20
C LEU A 36 6.59 -2.37 6.45
N SER A 37 6.75 -1.81 7.68
CA SER A 37 6.61 -2.62 8.90
C SER A 37 5.17 -3.04 9.19
N SER A 38 4.17 -2.34 8.69
CA SER A 38 2.77 -2.74 8.83
C SER A 38 2.51 -4.11 8.21
N PHE A 39 2.99 -4.32 7.01
CA PHE A 39 2.92 -5.63 6.36
C PHE A 39 3.95 -6.64 6.88
N TYR A 40 5.14 -6.18 7.25
CA TYR A 40 6.17 -7.07 7.81
C TYR A 40 5.70 -7.75 9.10
N CYS A 41 4.97 -7.02 9.95
CA CYS A 41 4.44 -7.53 11.21
C CYS A 41 3.13 -8.31 11.07
N THR A 42 2.49 -8.29 9.90
CA THR A 42 1.16 -8.90 9.67
C THR A 42 1.22 -10.01 8.62
N LEU A 43 1.18 -9.66 7.34
CA LEU A 43 0.98 -10.59 6.22
C LEU A 43 2.25 -11.18 5.64
N ALA A 44 3.39 -10.49 5.70
CA ALA A 44 4.59 -10.88 4.97
C ALA A 44 5.12 -12.26 5.38
N GLY A 45 5.17 -12.54 6.69
CA GLY A 45 5.59 -13.83 7.21
C GLY A 45 4.68 -15.00 6.78
N PRO A 46 3.37 -14.93 6.99
CA PRO A 46 2.40 -15.91 6.48
C PRO A 46 2.52 -16.17 4.97
N VAL A 47 2.59 -15.12 4.14
CA VAL A 47 2.71 -15.23 2.68
C VAL A 47 4.02 -15.90 2.27
N SER A 48 5.13 -15.54 2.91
CA SER A 48 6.43 -16.17 2.68
C SER A 48 6.42 -17.69 3.06
N ARG A 49 5.82 -18.03 4.21
CA ARG A 49 5.67 -19.44 4.65
C ARG A 49 4.77 -20.25 3.72
N ALA A 50 3.77 -19.59 3.10
CA ALA A 50 2.90 -20.21 2.09
C ALA A 50 3.62 -20.49 0.75
N GLY A 51 4.89 -20.07 0.62
CA GLY A 51 5.74 -20.39 -0.52
C GLY A 51 6.01 -19.23 -1.47
N HIS A 52 5.40 -18.06 -1.26
CA HIS A 52 5.59 -16.90 -2.14
C HIS A 52 6.82 -16.08 -1.73
N PRO A 53 7.74 -15.75 -2.68
CA PRO A 53 8.72 -14.70 -2.44
C PRO A 53 8.01 -13.37 -2.13
N VAL A 54 8.54 -12.62 -1.16
CA VAL A 54 7.94 -11.36 -0.71
C VAL A 54 8.91 -10.21 -0.90
N LEU A 55 8.41 -9.09 -1.42
CA LEU A 55 9.07 -7.80 -1.43
C LEU A 55 8.24 -6.80 -0.63
N LEU A 56 8.87 -6.17 0.36
CA LEU A 56 8.36 -5.00 1.07
C LEU A 56 9.30 -3.84 0.79
N TYR A 57 8.76 -2.65 0.65
CA TYR A 57 9.57 -1.45 0.54
C TYR A 57 8.87 -0.26 1.18
N ASP A 58 9.65 0.67 1.67
CA ASP A 58 9.14 1.99 2.06
C ASP A 58 9.01 2.82 0.78
N GLN A 59 7.82 3.34 0.51
CA GLN A 59 7.56 4.19 -0.65
C GLN A 59 8.33 5.51 -0.53
N ARG A 60 8.46 6.26 -1.63
CA ARG A 60 9.03 7.62 -1.69
C ARG A 60 8.55 8.44 -0.49
N GLY A 61 9.48 9.08 0.20
CA GLY A 61 9.19 9.94 1.34
C GLY A 61 8.86 9.23 2.65
N HIS A 62 8.63 7.92 2.64
CA HIS A 62 8.20 7.17 3.82
C HIS A 62 9.35 6.36 4.46
N GLY A 63 9.15 6.02 5.72
CA GLY A 63 10.03 5.12 6.47
C GLY A 63 11.50 5.52 6.42
N ARG A 64 12.31 4.67 5.77
CA ARG A 64 13.75 4.88 5.59
C ARG A 64 14.14 5.13 4.13
N SER A 65 13.18 5.21 3.24
CA SER A 65 13.39 5.63 1.85
C SER A 65 13.73 7.10 1.78
N GLU A 66 14.36 7.47 0.70
CA GLU A 66 14.70 8.86 0.40
C GLU A 66 13.42 9.70 0.28
N ARG A 67 13.52 10.97 0.68
CA ARG A 67 12.41 11.93 0.65
C ARG A 67 12.79 13.11 -0.22
N PRO A 68 12.61 13.01 -1.54
CA PRO A 68 12.74 14.15 -2.44
C PRO A 68 11.70 15.23 -2.11
N PRO A 69 11.94 16.48 -2.49
CA PRO A 69 10.98 17.56 -2.27
C PRO A 69 9.71 17.43 -3.11
N ASP A 70 9.75 16.67 -4.21
CA ASP A 70 8.68 16.56 -5.21
C ASP A 70 8.47 15.13 -5.74
N GLY A 71 7.48 14.96 -6.65
CA GLY A 71 7.21 13.72 -7.36
C GLY A 71 6.38 12.74 -6.55
N TYR A 72 5.35 13.19 -5.86
CA TYR A 72 4.45 12.34 -5.06
C TYR A 72 3.15 11.99 -5.78
N ASP A 73 3.06 12.28 -7.07
CA ASP A 73 1.95 11.85 -7.91
C ASP A 73 1.97 10.33 -8.19
N ARG A 74 0.81 9.81 -8.62
CA ARG A 74 0.64 8.38 -8.85
C ARG A 74 1.48 7.82 -10.00
N ASP A 75 1.72 8.59 -11.05
CA ASP A 75 2.53 8.13 -12.19
C ASP A 75 4.00 8.01 -11.78
N THR A 76 4.52 8.94 -10.99
CA THR A 76 5.85 8.86 -10.38
C THR A 76 5.96 7.65 -9.44
N ALA A 77 4.93 7.37 -8.63
CA ALA A 77 4.93 6.18 -7.77
C ALA A 77 4.97 4.87 -8.57
N VAL A 78 4.27 4.79 -9.71
CA VAL A 78 4.35 3.65 -10.64
C VAL A 78 5.74 3.54 -11.26
N ALA A 79 6.37 4.66 -11.63
CA ALA A 79 7.73 4.67 -12.15
C ALA A 79 8.75 4.18 -11.10
N ASP A 80 8.63 4.62 -9.85
CA ASP A 80 9.46 4.16 -8.73
C ASP A 80 9.34 2.64 -8.51
N LEU A 81 8.10 2.13 -8.47
CA LEU A 81 7.86 0.68 -8.34
C LEU A 81 8.43 -0.10 -9.53
N THR A 82 8.20 0.37 -10.74
CA THR A 82 8.73 -0.27 -11.96
C THR A 82 10.26 -0.31 -11.95
N ALA A 83 10.90 0.81 -11.61
CA ALA A 83 12.36 0.89 -11.49
C ALA A 83 12.89 -0.02 -10.38
N LEU A 84 12.17 -0.12 -9.25
CA LEU A 84 12.54 -1.02 -8.14
C LEU A 84 12.47 -2.48 -8.58
N LEU A 85 11.40 -2.90 -9.26
CA LEU A 85 11.27 -4.26 -9.77
C LEU A 85 12.39 -4.60 -10.75
N ALA A 86 12.71 -3.70 -11.67
CA ALA A 86 13.81 -3.85 -12.62
C ALA A 86 15.18 -3.97 -11.91
N ALA A 87 15.46 -3.08 -10.96
CA ALA A 87 16.72 -3.08 -10.19
C ALA A 87 16.91 -4.38 -9.38
N LEU A 88 15.81 -5.03 -8.99
CA LEU A 88 15.82 -6.30 -8.25
C LEU A 88 15.71 -7.53 -9.17
N GLY A 89 15.58 -7.36 -10.49
CA GLY A 89 15.38 -8.44 -11.47
C GLY A 89 14.02 -9.13 -11.33
N LEU A 90 13.02 -8.42 -10.83
CA LEU A 90 11.65 -8.91 -10.59
C LEU A 90 10.65 -8.50 -11.69
N ASP A 91 11.10 -7.79 -12.71
CA ASP A 91 10.32 -7.30 -13.85
C ASP A 91 10.16 -8.33 -14.99
N ARG A 92 10.78 -9.50 -14.86
CA ARG A 92 10.73 -10.55 -15.90
C ARG A 92 9.44 -11.38 -15.87
N ARG A 93 8.68 -11.31 -14.80
CA ARG A 93 7.39 -11.99 -14.62
C ARG A 93 6.46 -11.06 -13.86
N PRO A 94 5.15 -11.07 -14.15
CA PRO A 94 4.18 -10.31 -13.39
C PRO A 94 4.23 -10.64 -11.89
N VAL A 95 4.00 -9.65 -11.03
CA VAL A 95 3.99 -9.76 -9.57
C VAL A 95 2.58 -9.64 -9.02
N HIS A 96 2.33 -10.20 -7.84
CA HIS A 96 1.11 -9.89 -7.08
C HIS A 96 1.31 -8.58 -6.32
N LEU A 97 0.39 -7.63 -6.44
CA LEU A 97 0.41 -6.40 -5.66
C LEU A 97 -0.62 -6.48 -4.54
N VAL A 98 -0.19 -6.21 -3.32
CA VAL A 98 -1.05 -6.14 -2.13
C VAL A 98 -0.91 -4.75 -1.54
N GLY A 99 -1.96 -3.94 -1.64
CA GLY A 99 -1.95 -2.55 -1.20
C GLY A 99 -2.98 -2.24 -0.12
N ASN A 100 -2.55 -1.53 0.93
CA ASN A 100 -3.41 -1.07 2.02
C ASN A 100 -3.72 0.41 1.86
N SER A 101 -5.00 0.81 1.97
CA SER A 101 -5.42 2.21 1.89
C SER A 101 -4.87 2.88 0.62
N TYR A 102 -4.09 3.94 0.72
CA TYR A 102 -3.44 4.59 -0.43
C TYR A 102 -2.50 3.65 -1.20
N GLY A 103 -1.85 2.70 -0.54
CA GLY A 103 -1.09 1.64 -1.23
C GLY A 103 -1.95 0.81 -2.18
N GLY A 104 -3.24 0.64 -1.88
CA GLY A 104 -4.23 0.04 -2.78
C GLY A 104 -4.54 0.91 -3.99
N VAL A 105 -4.61 2.23 -3.80
CA VAL A 105 -4.74 3.22 -4.91
C VAL A 105 -3.57 3.08 -5.88
N LEU A 106 -2.35 3.01 -5.35
CA LEU A 106 -1.13 2.86 -6.16
C LEU A 106 -1.06 1.49 -6.85
N ALA A 107 -1.47 0.41 -6.18
CA ALA A 107 -1.53 -0.92 -6.77
C ALA A 107 -2.51 -0.97 -7.95
N LEU A 108 -3.72 -0.40 -7.79
CA LEU A 108 -4.71 -0.29 -8.86
C LEU A 108 -4.20 0.57 -10.02
N HIS A 109 -3.61 1.73 -9.71
CA HIS A 109 -3.04 2.60 -10.75
C HIS A 109 -1.91 1.91 -11.52
N THR A 110 -1.07 1.13 -10.83
CA THR A 110 -0.02 0.32 -11.47
C THR A 110 -0.62 -0.71 -12.44
N ALA A 111 -1.68 -1.41 -12.05
CA ALA A 111 -2.33 -2.39 -12.91
C ALA A 111 -2.93 -1.76 -14.18
N LEU A 112 -3.45 -0.53 -14.07
CA LEU A 112 -3.99 0.21 -15.22
C LEU A 112 -2.89 0.75 -16.15
N ARG A 113 -1.73 1.12 -15.61
CA ARG A 113 -0.62 1.70 -16.37
C ARG A 113 0.37 0.67 -16.90
N ARG A 114 0.53 -0.43 -16.17
CA ARG A 114 1.48 -1.52 -16.45
C ARG A 114 0.83 -2.89 -16.23
N PRO A 115 -0.21 -3.24 -17.00
CA PRO A 115 -0.89 -4.53 -16.87
C PRO A 115 0.08 -5.71 -17.07
N ASP A 116 1.12 -5.52 -17.87
CA ASP A 116 2.19 -6.49 -18.10
C ASP A 116 2.98 -6.89 -16.85
N LEU A 117 3.00 -6.04 -15.82
CA LEU A 117 3.72 -6.29 -14.57
C LEU A 117 2.86 -6.90 -13.46
N VAL A 118 1.53 -6.96 -13.62
CA VAL A 118 0.63 -7.30 -12.51
C VAL A 118 -0.09 -8.62 -12.74
N ALA A 119 0.24 -9.63 -11.93
CA ALA A 119 -0.40 -10.94 -11.96
C ALA A 119 -1.78 -10.95 -11.28
N SER A 120 -1.92 -10.23 -10.17
CA SER A 120 -3.19 -10.00 -9.47
C SER A 120 -3.09 -8.83 -8.50
N LEU A 121 -4.25 -8.31 -8.10
CA LEU A 121 -4.37 -7.27 -7.08
C LEU A 121 -5.03 -7.81 -5.81
N VAL A 122 -4.55 -7.36 -4.66
CA VAL A 122 -5.27 -7.38 -3.38
C VAL A 122 -5.36 -5.93 -2.88
N LEU A 123 -6.57 -5.42 -2.77
CA LEU A 123 -6.85 -4.05 -2.32
C LEU A 123 -7.47 -4.11 -0.93
N ILE A 124 -6.77 -3.61 0.07
CA ILE A 124 -7.18 -3.62 1.47
C ILE A 124 -7.67 -2.23 1.82
N ASP A 125 -8.97 -2.09 1.95
CA ASP A 125 -9.69 -0.87 2.32
C ASP A 125 -9.15 0.38 1.59
N ALA A 126 -9.05 0.29 0.27
CA ALA A 126 -8.47 1.31 -0.60
C ALA A 126 -9.50 2.39 -0.97
N GLN A 127 -9.06 3.63 -1.06
CA GLN A 127 -9.87 4.78 -1.45
C GLN A 127 -9.92 4.88 -2.98
N LEU A 128 -11.02 4.47 -3.60
CA LEU A 128 -11.07 4.32 -5.06
C LEU A 128 -11.95 5.35 -5.77
N THR A 129 -13.14 5.63 -5.22
CA THR A 129 -14.19 6.45 -5.88
C THR A 129 -14.73 7.51 -4.92
N GLY A 130 -15.51 8.45 -5.45
CA GLY A 130 -16.09 9.56 -4.68
C GLY A 130 -15.13 10.73 -4.49
N ASP A 131 -15.38 11.55 -3.50
CA ASP A 131 -14.66 12.79 -3.23
C ASP A 131 -13.38 12.56 -2.36
N TRP A 132 -12.87 11.33 -2.38
CA TRP A 132 -11.74 10.93 -1.53
C TRP A 132 -10.49 11.80 -1.69
N VAL A 133 -10.29 12.37 -2.88
CA VAL A 133 -9.15 13.26 -3.15
C VAL A 133 -9.27 14.53 -2.32
N GLU A 134 -10.46 15.13 -2.31
CA GLU A 134 -10.77 16.34 -1.53
C GLU A 134 -10.68 16.03 -0.03
N ASP A 135 -11.39 14.99 0.44
CA ASP A 135 -11.38 14.55 1.85
C ASP A 135 -9.99 14.24 2.36
N MET A 136 -9.16 13.56 1.56
CA MET A 136 -7.79 13.23 1.91
C MET A 136 -6.93 14.50 1.96
N THR A 137 -7.03 15.36 0.96
CA THR A 137 -6.26 16.60 0.87
C THR A 137 -6.58 17.53 2.06
N ASP A 138 -7.86 17.67 2.41
CA ASP A 138 -8.30 18.45 3.56
C ASP A 138 -7.77 17.86 4.87
N THR A 139 -7.90 16.54 5.06
CA THR A 139 -7.39 15.84 6.24
C THR A 139 -5.88 16.04 6.39
N LEU A 140 -5.12 15.90 5.30
CA LEU A 140 -3.67 16.06 5.34
C LEU A 140 -3.25 17.51 5.54
N SER A 141 -4.00 18.47 4.99
CA SER A 141 -3.76 19.91 5.19
C SER A 141 -3.96 20.32 6.66
N VAL A 142 -5.02 19.82 7.29
CA VAL A 142 -5.26 20.03 8.75
C VAL A 142 -4.16 19.36 9.57
N ALA A 143 -3.75 18.14 9.19
CA ALA A 143 -2.65 17.44 9.87
C ALA A 143 -1.32 18.17 9.70
N ALA A 144 -1.03 18.74 8.52
CA ALA A 144 0.16 19.53 8.25
C ALA A 144 0.22 20.76 9.17
N LEU A 145 -0.87 21.52 9.24
CA LEU A 145 -0.97 22.68 10.15
C LEU A 145 -0.80 22.29 11.63
N GLY A 146 -1.35 21.15 12.04
CA GLY A 146 -1.22 20.65 13.40
C GLY A 146 0.19 20.17 13.76
N LEU A 147 0.99 19.80 12.76
CA LEU A 147 2.38 19.37 12.94
C LEU A 147 3.38 20.53 12.78
N GLU A 148 3.03 21.55 12.03
CA GLU A 148 3.82 22.76 11.86
C GLU A 148 4.08 23.40 13.23
N ASP A 149 5.35 23.70 13.51
CA ASP A 149 5.79 24.24 14.81
C ASP A 149 5.45 23.39 16.05
N SER A 150 4.88 22.17 15.86
CA SER A 150 4.61 21.28 16.96
C SER A 150 5.92 20.69 17.52
N ARG A 151 6.03 20.64 18.85
CA ARG A 151 7.10 19.89 19.51
C ARG A 151 6.70 18.43 19.80
N LEU A 152 5.74 17.91 19.05
CA LEU A 152 5.22 16.56 19.25
C LEU A 152 6.32 15.48 19.15
N PRO A 153 7.23 15.50 18.13
CA PRO A 153 8.31 14.51 18.05
C PRO A 153 9.23 14.55 19.30
N GLU A 154 9.61 15.73 19.78
CA GLU A 154 10.47 15.90 20.94
C GLU A 154 9.75 15.45 22.23
N GLN A 155 8.48 15.80 22.39
CA GLN A 155 7.66 15.40 23.52
C GLN A 155 7.51 13.88 23.58
N LEU A 156 7.21 13.23 22.44
CA LEU A 156 7.13 11.78 22.35
C LEU A 156 8.48 11.11 22.67
N ALA A 157 9.58 11.68 22.18
CA ALA A 157 10.92 11.17 22.48
C ALA A 157 11.27 11.28 23.95
N ALA A 158 10.92 12.40 24.60
CA ALA A 158 11.11 12.61 26.04
C ALA A 158 10.30 11.61 26.90
N LEU A 159 9.14 11.17 26.42
CA LEU A 159 8.32 10.12 27.02
C LEU A 159 8.82 8.69 26.70
N GLY A 160 9.96 8.53 26.02
CA GLY A 160 10.50 7.23 25.60
C GLY A 160 9.78 6.62 24.40
N ARG A 161 8.79 7.30 23.81
CA ARG A 161 7.99 6.85 22.66
C ARG A 161 8.73 7.10 21.34
N ARG A 162 9.91 6.50 21.20
CA ARG A 162 10.84 6.76 20.07
C ARG A 162 10.29 6.35 18.71
N LYS A 163 9.43 5.34 18.65
CA LYS A 163 8.80 4.91 17.39
C LYS A 163 7.84 5.98 16.90
N GLU A 164 6.95 6.41 17.77
CA GLU A 164 5.94 7.43 17.48
C GLU A 164 6.59 8.81 17.20
N ALA A 165 7.65 9.15 17.93
CA ALA A 165 8.41 10.36 17.65
C ALA A 165 8.99 10.39 16.22
N ARG A 166 9.54 9.25 15.76
CA ARG A 166 10.04 9.14 14.38
C ARG A 166 8.94 9.18 13.33
N LEU A 167 7.77 8.58 13.62
CA LEU A 167 6.63 8.65 12.72
C LEU A 167 6.10 10.08 12.61
N ALA A 168 5.95 10.79 13.73
CA ALA A 168 5.52 12.18 13.75
C ALA A 168 6.49 13.11 13.01
N ALA A 169 7.80 12.97 13.25
CA ALA A 169 8.82 13.74 12.52
C ALA A 169 8.84 13.40 11.02
N GLY A 170 8.57 12.15 10.67
CA GLY A 170 8.45 11.72 9.27
C GLY A 170 7.21 12.32 8.59
N ALA A 171 6.09 12.35 9.30
CA ALA A 171 4.84 12.96 8.84
C ALA A 171 5.00 14.46 8.62
N ASP A 172 5.54 15.19 9.60
CA ASP A 172 5.84 16.61 9.46
C ASP A 172 6.70 16.89 8.23
N ALA A 173 7.82 16.18 8.09
CA ALA A 173 8.71 16.37 6.96
C ALA A 173 8.06 16.02 5.61
N LEU A 174 7.15 15.07 5.57
CA LEU A 174 6.46 14.66 4.35
C LEU A 174 5.36 15.67 3.96
N LEU A 175 4.58 16.14 4.93
CA LEU A 175 3.46 17.04 4.69
C LEU A 175 3.90 18.50 4.48
N ASN A 176 4.89 18.98 5.25
CA ASN A 176 5.27 20.39 5.28
C ASN A 176 6.51 20.74 4.43
N ARG A 177 7.22 19.73 3.89
CA ARG A 177 8.47 19.95 3.14
C ARG A 177 8.53 19.26 1.79
N THR A 178 7.39 18.75 1.31
CA THR A 178 7.28 18.10 -0.02
C THR A 178 6.00 18.52 -0.72
N THR A 179 5.90 18.18 -2.01
CA THR A 179 4.69 18.45 -2.82
C THR A 179 3.59 17.41 -2.62
N LEU A 180 3.65 16.59 -1.56
CA LEU A 180 2.68 15.48 -1.40
C LEU A 180 1.23 15.95 -1.47
N ILE A 181 0.87 17.02 -0.75
CA ILE A 181 -0.51 17.50 -0.70
C ILE A 181 -0.95 18.04 -2.07
N GLU A 182 -0.10 18.84 -2.71
CA GLU A 182 -0.38 19.39 -4.06
C GLU A 182 -0.51 18.28 -5.10
N ASP A 183 0.38 17.28 -5.06
CA ASP A 183 0.38 16.16 -6.00
C ASP A 183 -0.86 15.27 -5.79
N LEU A 184 -1.29 15.05 -4.55
CA LEU A 184 -2.55 14.35 -4.24
C LEU A 184 -3.77 15.14 -4.71
N ALA A 185 -3.80 16.45 -4.47
CA ALA A 185 -4.90 17.31 -4.89
C ALA A 185 -5.10 17.33 -6.43
N SER A 186 -4.04 17.06 -7.18
CA SER A 186 -4.09 16.94 -8.64
C SER A 186 -4.65 15.60 -9.13
N ALA A 187 -4.80 14.61 -8.24
CA ALA A 187 -5.27 13.29 -8.60
C ALA A 187 -6.78 13.29 -8.90
N THR A 188 -7.21 12.31 -9.67
CA THR A 188 -8.63 12.06 -9.94
C THR A 188 -9.06 10.71 -9.38
N ALA A 189 -10.28 10.61 -8.85
CA ALA A 189 -10.86 9.34 -8.45
C ALA A 189 -10.96 8.38 -9.66
N PHE A 190 -10.91 7.08 -9.38
CA PHE A 190 -11.17 6.07 -10.41
C PHE A 190 -12.66 6.01 -10.73
N THR A 191 -12.94 5.62 -11.95
CA THR A 191 -14.30 5.48 -12.49
C THR A 191 -14.60 4.00 -12.82
N ALA A 192 -15.88 3.68 -13.01
CA ALA A 192 -16.28 2.35 -13.49
C ALA A 192 -15.60 1.99 -14.83
N ARG A 193 -15.28 2.99 -15.67
CA ARG A 193 -14.54 2.78 -16.91
C ARG A 193 -13.09 2.32 -16.66
N ASP A 194 -12.45 2.85 -15.62
CA ASP A 194 -11.09 2.42 -15.26
C ASP A 194 -11.12 1.00 -14.72
N PHE A 195 -12.09 0.65 -13.88
CA PHE A 195 -12.26 -0.70 -13.36
C PHE A 195 -12.52 -1.73 -14.45
N ALA A 196 -13.32 -1.39 -15.46
CA ALA A 196 -13.60 -2.26 -16.61
C ALA A 196 -12.36 -2.56 -17.48
N ARG A 197 -11.27 -1.80 -17.33
CA ARG A 197 -10.00 -1.99 -18.06
C ARG A 197 -9.00 -2.88 -17.33
N LEU A 198 -9.32 -3.34 -16.13
CA LEU A 198 -8.42 -4.23 -15.39
C LEU A 198 -8.30 -5.58 -16.09
N GLU A 199 -7.06 -6.00 -16.34
CA GLU A 199 -6.73 -7.25 -17.06
C GLU A 199 -6.33 -8.38 -16.10
N CYS A 200 -6.13 -8.06 -14.82
CA CYS A 200 -5.75 -9.02 -13.80
C CYS A 200 -6.86 -9.25 -12.78
N PRO A 201 -6.90 -10.43 -12.15
CA PRO A 201 -7.85 -10.72 -11.09
C PRO A 201 -7.65 -9.83 -9.86
N VAL A 202 -8.75 -9.41 -9.22
CA VAL A 202 -8.77 -8.52 -8.04
C VAL A 202 -9.43 -9.22 -6.86
N LEU A 203 -8.83 -9.10 -5.68
CA LEU A 203 -9.47 -9.34 -4.39
C LEU A 203 -9.57 -7.99 -3.66
N ALA A 204 -10.78 -7.53 -3.41
CA ALA A 204 -11.05 -6.33 -2.60
C ALA A 204 -11.47 -6.76 -1.19
N VAL A 205 -10.69 -6.40 -0.16
CA VAL A 205 -10.97 -6.76 1.25
C VAL A 205 -11.25 -5.50 2.03
N TYR A 206 -12.48 -5.36 2.53
CA TYR A 206 -12.94 -4.15 3.18
C TYR A 206 -13.63 -4.46 4.52
N GLY A 207 -13.58 -3.50 5.44
CA GLY A 207 -14.33 -3.58 6.68
C GLY A 207 -15.83 -3.34 6.44
N ALA A 208 -16.69 -4.06 7.20
CA ALA A 208 -18.14 -3.88 7.09
C ALA A 208 -18.62 -2.48 7.51
N HIS A 209 -17.84 -1.80 8.35
CA HIS A 209 -18.10 -0.44 8.82
C HIS A 209 -17.22 0.61 8.13
N SER A 210 -16.50 0.21 7.08
CA SER A 210 -15.68 1.16 6.30
C SER A 210 -16.57 2.07 5.45
N GLU A 211 -16.31 3.36 5.52
CA GLU A 211 -16.91 4.37 4.65
C GLU A 211 -16.49 4.19 3.17
N LEU A 212 -15.41 3.45 2.92
CA LEU A 212 -14.88 3.18 1.58
C LEU A 212 -15.56 1.97 0.90
N LEU A 213 -16.40 1.21 1.62
CA LEU A 213 -17.09 0.03 1.09
C LEU A 213 -17.97 0.31 -0.14
N PRO A 214 -18.63 1.46 -0.31
CA PRO A 214 -19.35 1.79 -1.54
C PRO A 214 -18.48 1.74 -2.78
N GLY A 215 -17.26 2.30 -2.75
CA GLY A 215 -16.30 2.26 -3.84
C GLY A 215 -15.82 0.84 -4.17
N ALA A 216 -15.64 -0.01 -3.15
CA ALA A 216 -15.33 -1.43 -3.36
C ALA A 216 -16.48 -2.18 -4.08
N ARG A 217 -17.72 -1.85 -3.76
CA ARG A 217 -18.89 -2.43 -4.46
C ARG A 217 -18.97 -1.97 -5.91
N GLU A 218 -18.59 -0.74 -6.19
CA GLU A 218 -18.52 -0.23 -7.56
C GLU A 218 -17.42 -0.97 -8.35
N LEU A 219 -16.23 -1.11 -7.77
CA LEU A 219 -15.15 -1.90 -8.34
C LEU A 219 -15.62 -3.33 -8.64
N ALA A 220 -16.25 -4.01 -7.68
CA ALA A 220 -16.71 -5.39 -7.84
C ALA A 220 -17.79 -5.57 -8.93
N ARG A 221 -18.57 -4.53 -9.23
CA ARG A 221 -19.56 -4.55 -10.31
C ARG A 221 -18.95 -4.28 -11.69
N ALA A 222 -17.89 -3.45 -11.75
CA ALA A 222 -17.36 -2.94 -13.00
C ALA A 222 -16.13 -3.70 -13.49
N ALA A 223 -15.32 -4.26 -12.59
CA ALA A 223 -14.13 -5.03 -12.97
C ALA A 223 -14.51 -6.43 -13.49
N PRO A 224 -13.82 -6.92 -14.55
CA PRO A 224 -14.14 -8.22 -15.18
C PRO A 224 -13.97 -9.42 -14.24
N ASP A 225 -12.99 -9.39 -13.34
CA ASP A 225 -12.71 -10.47 -12.36
C ASP A 225 -12.37 -9.82 -11.02
N CYS A 226 -13.39 -9.58 -10.19
CA CYS A 226 -13.23 -8.99 -8.86
C CYS A 226 -14.07 -9.73 -7.82
N GLU A 227 -13.39 -10.23 -6.80
CA GLU A 227 -13.99 -10.79 -5.59
C GLU A 227 -13.99 -9.72 -4.49
N LEU A 228 -15.16 -9.47 -3.87
CA LEU A 228 -15.30 -8.59 -2.71
C LEU A 228 -15.48 -9.41 -1.44
N CYS A 229 -14.51 -9.30 -0.53
CA CYS A 229 -14.53 -9.87 0.81
C CYS A 229 -14.81 -8.76 1.83
N VAL A 230 -15.90 -8.86 2.56
CA VAL A 230 -16.28 -7.90 3.60
C VAL A 230 -16.08 -8.52 4.98
N LEU A 231 -15.18 -7.93 5.77
CA LEU A 231 -14.84 -8.42 7.11
C LEU A 231 -15.75 -7.76 8.17
N PRO A 232 -16.46 -8.56 8.99
CA PRO A 232 -17.40 -8.02 9.97
C PRO A 232 -16.70 -7.31 11.13
N GLY A 233 -17.36 -6.30 11.69
CA GLY A 233 -16.95 -5.63 12.93
C GLY A 233 -15.79 -4.67 12.85
N VAL A 234 -15.24 -4.42 11.67
CA VAL A 234 -14.09 -3.50 11.47
C VAL A 234 -14.42 -2.38 10.48
N GLY A 235 -13.76 -1.23 10.67
CA GLY A 235 -13.79 -0.08 9.76
C GLY A 235 -12.59 -0.05 8.82
N HIS A 236 -11.97 1.12 8.69
CA HIS A 236 -10.82 1.34 7.79
C HIS A 236 -9.53 0.59 8.21
N THR A 237 -9.38 0.21 9.45
CA THR A 237 -8.16 -0.39 10.02
C THR A 237 -8.07 -1.91 9.85
N VAL A 238 -8.58 -2.44 8.74
CA VAL A 238 -8.64 -3.89 8.41
C VAL A 238 -7.30 -4.61 8.62
N LEU A 239 -6.19 -4.01 8.19
CA LEU A 239 -4.86 -4.61 8.30
C LEU A 239 -4.45 -4.93 9.75
N ASN A 240 -4.89 -4.12 10.71
CA ASN A 240 -4.52 -4.26 12.11
C ASN A 240 -5.59 -4.97 12.94
N GLU A 241 -6.86 -4.69 12.68
CA GLU A 241 -7.98 -5.18 13.51
C GLU A 241 -8.52 -6.52 13.06
N ALA A 242 -8.38 -6.88 11.78
CA ALA A 242 -8.84 -8.14 11.21
C ALA A 242 -7.72 -8.93 10.52
N THR A 243 -6.50 -8.87 11.03
CA THR A 243 -5.29 -9.46 10.42
C THR A 243 -5.47 -10.93 10.08
N GLU A 244 -6.11 -11.73 10.95
CA GLU A 244 -6.31 -13.16 10.73
C GLU A 244 -7.26 -13.43 9.55
N GLY A 245 -8.43 -12.80 9.53
CA GLY A 245 -9.40 -12.92 8.43
C GLY A 245 -8.84 -12.41 7.10
N LEU A 246 -8.13 -11.27 7.15
CA LEU A 246 -7.43 -10.72 5.99
C LEU A 246 -6.35 -11.68 5.47
N CYS A 247 -5.54 -12.26 6.37
CA CYS A 247 -4.50 -13.21 6.00
C CYS A 247 -5.10 -14.44 5.30
N ALA A 248 -6.19 -15.00 5.83
CA ALA A 248 -6.89 -16.12 5.22
C ALA A 248 -7.40 -15.79 3.81
N ALA A 249 -8.02 -14.63 3.60
CA ALA A 249 -8.50 -14.18 2.30
C ALA A 249 -7.34 -14.01 1.29
N VAL A 250 -6.25 -13.36 1.71
CA VAL A 250 -5.05 -13.15 0.87
C VAL A 250 -4.42 -14.48 0.47
N LEU A 251 -4.22 -15.40 1.42
CA LEU A 251 -3.63 -16.71 1.15
C LEU A 251 -4.50 -17.56 0.21
N THR A 252 -5.81 -17.54 0.40
CA THR A 252 -6.76 -18.20 -0.51
C THR A 252 -6.62 -17.66 -1.93
N ARG A 253 -6.56 -16.34 -2.08
CA ARG A 253 -6.39 -15.68 -3.39
C ARG A 253 -5.07 -16.03 -4.06
N LEU A 254 -3.99 -16.11 -3.31
CA LEU A 254 -2.67 -16.49 -3.83
C LEU A 254 -2.54 -17.99 -4.15
N GLY A 255 -3.61 -18.78 -3.94
CA GLY A 255 -3.62 -20.23 -4.22
C GLY A 255 -2.86 -21.06 -3.18
N ALA A 256 -2.56 -20.50 -2.02
CA ALA A 256 -1.98 -21.24 -0.90
C ALA A 256 -3.03 -22.18 -0.29
N ARG A 257 -2.76 -23.49 -0.27
CA ARG A 257 -3.65 -24.46 0.40
C ARG A 257 -3.71 -24.16 1.90
N ALA A 258 -4.91 -24.13 2.46
CA ALA A 258 -5.18 -23.96 3.89
C ALA A 258 -4.68 -25.17 4.72
N GLY A 259 -3.39 -25.41 4.72
CA GLY A 259 -2.77 -26.56 5.41
C GLY A 259 -1.33 -26.32 5.87
N ALA A 260 -0.75 -25.16 5.52
CA ALA A 260 0.67 -24.88 5.82
C ALA A 260 0.91 -24.05 7.10
N VAL A 261 -0.07 -23.90 7.96
CA VAL A 261 0.01 -23.04 9.18
C VAL A 261 -0.03 -23.91 10.46
N ALA A 262 0.48 -25.13 10.42
CA ALA A 262 0.66 -25.93 11.63
C ALA A 262 2.11 -26.45 11.66
N GLY A 263 2.95 -25.79 12.46
CA GLY A 263 4.33 -26.26 12.72
C GLY A 263 5.18 -25.15 13.30
#